data_51df9f263c3986ef32cdab70bcf15a0c
#
_entry.id   51df9f263c3986ef32cdab70bcf15a0c
#
_cell.length_a   1.000
_cell.length_b   1.000
_cell.length_c   1.000
_cell.angle_alpha   90.00
_cell.angle_beta   90.00
_cell.angle_gamma   90.00
#
_symmetry.space_group_name_H-M   'P 1'
#
loop_
_entity.id
_entity.type
_entity.pdbx_description
1 polymer ?
#
loop_
_entity_poly.entity_id
_entity_poly.type
_entity_poly.pdbx_seq_one_letter_code
_entity_poly.pdbx_strand_id
1 'polypeptide(L)'
;MKSLALNYVLQTARVCISGSRPPLHLLVMNNSIQTIPFTNLILAFIPAIVVVVIVWRWGIGYKRSIYALARMLIQLLLIGYFLVFIFKSDSSLIVIGVLAVMLFTASWIALHTKKIPRRELYLKSFCSILLGGGIILLLITQGVLNLSPWYLPSYVIPLAGIIFANAMNSVSLAVERLEAETERSVPYEQARIIALRASLIPITNTLLAVGIVSLPGMMTGQILSGVSPFIAARYQIMVMCMIFGSAGISAACFLAMVRSNFTTKEENI
;
A
#
# COMPACT_ATOMS: atom_id res chain seq x y z
N MET A 1 -4.06 2.30 36.29
CA MET A 1 -3.64 1.14 35.50
C MET A 1 -3.17 -0.06 36.37
N LYS A 2 -2.43 0.11 37.45
CA LYS A 2 -1.99 -1.01 38.36
C LYS A 2 -3.15 -1.74 39.08
N SER A 3 -4.24 -1.04 39.41
CA SER A 3 -5.42 -1.60 40.10
C SER A 3 -6.25 -2.54 39.20
N LEU A 4 -6.34 -2.27 37.90
CA LEU A 4 -7.05 -3.11 36.93
C LEU A 4 -6.31 -4.44 36.68
N ALA A 5 -4.98 -4.41 36.60
CA ALA A 5 -4.16 -5.60 36.42
C ALA A 5 -4.22 -6.53 37.64
N LEU A 6 -4.24 -5.97 38.85
CA LEU A 6 -4.34 -6.75 40.08
C LEU A 6 -5.72 -7.43 40.22
N ASN A 7 -6.79 -6.73 39.90
CA ASN A 7 -8.14 -7.31 39.87
C ASN A 7 -8.27 -8.43 38.82
N TYR A 8 -7.58 -8.31 37.70
CA TYR A 8 -7.57 -9.34 36.65
C TYR A 8 -6.87 -10.63 37.10
N VAL A 9 -5.72 -10.50 37.77
CA VAL A 9 -4.97 -11.64 38.33
C VAL A 9 -5.76 -12.33 39.45
N LEU A 10 -6.43 -11.59 40.30
CA LEU A 10 -7.27 -12.12 41.38
C LEU A 10 -8.53 -12.83 40.86
N GLN A 11 -9.11 -12.36 39.76
CA GLN A 11 -10.28 -12.96 39.14
C GLN A 11 -9.92 -14.27 38.40
N THR A 12 -8.79 -14.33 37.72
CA THR A 12 -8.28 -15.56 37.10
C THR A 12 -7.90 -16.62 38.13
N ALA A 13 -7.30 -16.22 39.24
CA ALA A 13 -6.98 -17.12 40.33
C ALA A 13 -8.24 -17.75 40.99
N ARG A 14 -9.33 -16.98 41.15
CA ARG A 14 -10.63 -17.50 41.66
C ARG A 14 -11.28 -18.53 40.74
N VAL A 15 -11.20 -18.33 39.41
CA VAL A 15 -11.75 -19.26 38.42
C VAL A 15 -10.99 -20.58 38.43
N CYS A 16 -9.67 -20.55 38.58
CA CYS A 16 -8.85 -21.77 38.72
C CYS A 16 -9.15 -22.57 39.98
N ILE A 17 -9.53 -21.90 41.09
CA ILE A 17 -9.84 -22.57 42.36
C ILE A 17 -11.24 -23.13 42.42
N SER A 18 -12.21 -22.54 41.69
CA SER A 18 -13.63 -22.92 41.74
C SER A 18 -14.03 -24.02 40.75
N GLY A 19 -13.14 -24.48 39.84
CA GLY A 19 -13.45 -25.52 38.84
C GLY A 19 -14.54 -25.09 37.83
N SER A 20 -15.00 -23.86 37.85
CA SER A 20 -16.02 -23.34 36.94
C SER A 20 -15.39 -23.01 35.59
N ARG A 21 -16.09 -23.28 34.47
CA ARG A 21 -15.64 -22.91 33.13
C ARG A 21 -15.45 -21.40 33.06
N PRO A 22 -14.32 -20.89 32.58
CA PRO A 22 -14.12 -19.45 32.44
C PRO A 22 -15.21 -18.88 31.54
N PRO A 23 -15.76 -17.70 31.84
CA PRO A 23 -16.77 -17.07 31.02
C PRO A 23 -16.21 -16.78 29.61
N LEU A 24 -17.05 -16.99 28.60
CA LEU A 24 -16.67 -16.96 27.16
C LEU A 24 -15.87 -15.69 26.76
N HIS A 25 -16.09 -14.57 27.44
CA HIS A 25 -15.37 -13.31 27.20
C HIS A 25 -13.89 -13.34 27.66
N LEU A 26 -13.51 -14.23 28.60
CA LEU A 26 -12.13 -14.43 29.00
C LEU A 26 -11.35 -15.33 28.02
N LEU A 27 -12.04 -16.21 27.29
CA LEU A 27 -11.44 -17.04 26.24
C LEU A 27 -11.14 -16.26 24.96
N VAL A 28 -11.83 -15.15 24.71
CA VAL A 28 -11.66 -14.32 23.51
C VAL A 28 -10.43 -13.38 23.60
N MET A 29 -9.89 -13.12 24.80
CA MET A 29 -8.79 -12.15 24.99
C MET A 29 -7.37 -12.72 24.87
N ASN A 30 -7.20 -14.00 24.53
CA ASN A 30 -5.85 -14.60 24.38
C ASN A 30 -5.45 -14.80 22.90
N ASN A 31 -5.90 -13.91 22.02
CA ASN A 31 -5.40 -13.85 20.65
C ASN A 31 -4.04 -13.11 20.59
N SER A 32 -3.02 -13.70 21.21
CA SER A 32 -1.64 -13.35 20.89
C SER A 32 -1.40 -13.71 19.43
N ILE A 33 -1.00 -12.72 18.62
CA ILE A 33 -0.56 -12.95 17.24
C ILE A 33 0.50 -14.06 17.28
N GLN A 34 0.22 -15.17 16.59
CA GLN A 34 1.15 -16.31 16.57
C GLN A 34 2.46 -15.87 15.91
N THR A 35 3.57 -16.09 16.63
CA THR A 35 4.90 -15.85 16.07
C THR A 35 5.23 -16.93 15.04
N ILE A 36 5.61 -16.50 13.84
CA ILE A 36 6.00 -17.42 12.76
C ILE A 36 7.48 -17.78 12.94
N PRO A 37 7.84 -19.05 13.22
CA PRO A 37 9.23 -19.46 13.27
C PRO A 37 9.89 -19.34 11.89
N PHE A 38 11.18 -19.01 11.87
CA PHE A 38 11.94 -18.81 10.62
C PHE A 38 11.90 -20.02 9.69
N THR A 39 11.87 -21.23 10.24
CA THR A 39 11.73 -22.48 9.48
C THR A 39 10.45 -22.53 8.66
N ASN A 40 9.34 -22.09 9.25
CA ASN A 40 8.04 -22.06 8.56
C ASN A 40 7.97 -20.92 7.54
N LEU A 41 8.70 -19.82 7.76
CA LEU A 41 8.79 -18.73 6.81
C LEU A 41 9.44 -19.17 5.50
N ILE A 42 10.41 -20.12 5.53
CA ILE A 42 11.03 -20.68 4.32
C ILE A 42 9.98 -21.34 3.40
N LEU A 43 8.99 -22.01 3.97
CA LEU A 43 7.93 -22.65 3.18
C LEU A 43 7.10 -21.63 2.36
N ALA A 44 6.99 -20.39 2.83
CA ALA A 44 6.30 -19.34 2.10
C ALA A 44 7.02 -18.93 0.80
N PHE A 45 8.30 -19.28 0.62
CA PHE A 45 9.04 -19.00 -0.62
C PHE A 45 8.78 -20.03 -1.72
N ILE A 46 8.22 -21.21 -1.42
CA ILE A 46 7.95 -22.24 -2.42
C ILE A 46 7.13 -21.69 -3.60
N PRO A 47 5.95 -21.08 -3.41
CA PRO A 47 5.19 -20.51 -4.52
C PRO A 47 5.93 -19.40 -5.28
N ALA A 48 6.73 -18.59 -4.59
CA ALA A 48 7.54 -17.57 -5.24
C ALA A 48 8.61 -18.17 -6.16
N ILE A 49 9.27 -19.26 -5.73
CA ILE A 49 10.25 -19.99 -6.53
C ILE A 49 9.58 -20.60 -7.77
N VAL A 50 8.38 -21.20 -7.62
CA VAL A 50 7.62 -21.74 -8.76
C VAL A 50 7.37 -20.67 -9.82
N VAL A 51 6.94 -19.46 -9.40
CA VAL A 51 6.71 -18.34 -10.32
C VAL A 51 8.03 -17.92 -11.01
N VAL A 52 9.15 -17.84 -10.29
CA VAL A 52 10.45 -17.51 -10.86
C VAL A 52 10.86 -18.54 -11.91
N VAL A 53 10.63 -19.84 -11.68
CA VAL A 53 10.89 -20.91 -12.64
C VAL A 53 10.02 -20.77 -13.89
N ILE A 54 8.73 -20.44 -13.73
CA ILE A 54 7.83 -20.19 -14.86
C ILE A 54 8.33 -19.02 -15.72
N VAL A 55 8.64 -17.89 -15.09
CA VAL A 55 9.16 -16.67 -15.73
C VAL A 55 10.47 -16.96 -16.46
N TRP A 56 11.35 -17.80 -15.87
CA TRP A 56 12.57 -18.24 -16.49
C TRP A 56 12.31 -19.10 -17.73
N ARG A 57 11.41 -20.08 -17.62
CA ARG A 57 11.05 -20.96 -18.75
C ARG A 57 10.43 -20.21 -19.93
N TRP A 58 9.68 -19.15 -19.64
CA TRP A 58 9.03 -18.32 -20.66
C TRP A 58 9.93 -17.21 -21.21
N GLY A 59 11.16 -17.07 -20.71
CA GLY A 59 12.12 -16.06 -21.20
C GLY A 59 11.76 -14.61 -20.79
N ILE A 60 10.90 -14.39 -19.79
CA ILE A 60 10.37 -13.07 -19.42
C ILE A 60 11.33 -12.28 -18.47
N GLY A 61 12.60 -12.67 -18.38
CA GLY A 61 13.56 -11.89 -17.58
C GLY A 61 13.52 -12.16 -16.07
N TYR A 62 13.73 -13.41 -15.67
CA TYR A 62 13.73 -13.89 -14.27
C TYR A 62 14.63 -13.12 -13.29
N LYS A 63 15.72 -12.51 -13.79
CA LYS A 63 16.66 -11.71 -12.96
C LYS A 63 15.98 -10.58 -12.22
N ARG A 64 14.98 -9.95 -12.85
CA ARG A 64 14.18 -8.87 -12.24
C ARG A 64 13.32 -9.38 -11.09
N SER A 65 12.71 -10.56 -11.24
CA SER A 65 11.89 -11.19 -10.19
C SER A 65 12.73 -11.59 -9.00
N ILE A 66 13.91 -12.18 -9.21
CA ILE A 66 14.85 -12.51 -8.13
C ILE A 66 15.31 -11.24 -7.41
N TYR A 67 15.70 -10.20 -8.16
CA TYR A 67 16.11 -8.93 -7.57
C TYR A 67 14.97 -8.31 -6.73
N ALA A 68 13.72 -8.35 -7.23
CA ALA A 68 12.57 -7.81 -6.50
C ALA A 68 12.32 -8.58 -5.19
N LEU A 69 12.40 -9.92 -5.20
CA LEU A 69 12.26 -10.74 -3.99
C LEU A 69 13.36 -10.48 -2.97
N ALA A 70 14.62 -10.44 -3.42
CA ALA A 70 15.75 -10.15 -2.53
C ALA A 70 15.65 -8.74 -1.93
N ARG A 71 15.31 -7.75 -2.76
CA ARG A 71 15.09 -6.37 -2.32
C ARG A 71 13.94 -6.28 -1.32
N MET A 72 12.83 -6.97 -1.55
CA MET A 72 11.68 -7.02 -0.62
C MET A 72 12.11 -7.52 0.76
N LEU A 73 12.86 -8.62 0.82
CA LEU A 73 13.35 -9.18 2.09
C LEU A 73 14.21 -8.19 2.85
N ILE A 74 15.21 -7.62 2.19
CA ILE A 74 16.12 -6.66 2.80
C ILE A 74 15.31 -5.43 3.28
N GLN A 75 14.40 -4.91 2.45
CA GLN A 75 13.59 -3.74 2.80
C GLN A 75 12.68 -4.01 3.99
N LEU A 76 12.01 -5.17 4.07
CA LEU A 76 11.11 -5.48 5.18
C LEU A 76 11.87 -5.64 6.50
N LEU A 77 13.04 -6.27 6.48
CA LEU A 77 13.87 -6.41 7.66
C LEU A 77 14.40 -5.04 8.14
N LEU A 78 14.87 -4.21 7.21
CA LEU A 78 15.36 -2.87 7.52
C LEU A 78 14.25 -1.96 8.05
N ILE A 79 13.09 -1.92 7.37
CA ILE A 79 12.00 -1.04 7.78
C ILE A 79 11.43 -1.45 9.15
N GLY A 80 11.38 -2.75 9.45
CA GLY A 80 10.96 -3.24 10.77
C GLY A 80 11.84 -2.67 11.90
N TYR A 81 13.16 -2.59 11.68
CA TYR A 81 14.09 -1.97 12.61
C TYR A 81 13.91 -0.45 12.70
N PHE A 82 13.83 0.24 11.55
CA PHE A 82 13.69 1.70 11.50
C PHE A 82 12.37 2.20 12.08
N LEU A 83 11.26 1.48 11.87
CA LEU A 83 9.94 1.89 12.38
C LEU A 83 9.90 2.02 13.90
N VAL A 84 10.68 1.20 14.63
CA VAL A 84 10.77 1.30 16.10
C VAL A 84 11.29 2.68 16.52
N PHE A 85 12.27 3.23 15.79
CA PHE A 85 12.84 4.56 16.07
C PHE A 85 11.91 5.67 15.58
N ILE A 86 11.35 5.52 14.38
CA ILE A 86 10.48 6.53 13.77
C ILE A 86 9.20 6.72 14.60
N PHE A 87 8.59 5.63 15.08
CA PHE A 87 7.36 5.70 15.87
C PHE A 87 7.54 6.29 17.28
N LYS A 88 8.78 6.31 17.78
CA LYS A 88 9.15 6.97 19.04
C LYS A 88 9.53 8.43 18.87
N SER A 89 9.64 8.90 17.63
CA SER A 89 10.06 10.27 17.32
C SER A 89 8.85 11.21 17.37
N ASP A 90 8.99 12.28 18.12
CA ASP A 90 8.00 13.38 18.18
C ASP A 90 8.33 14.51 17.18
N SER A 91 9.23 14.27 16.21
CA SER A 91 9.66 15.28 15.26
C SER A 91 8.88 15.21 13.94
N SER A 92 8.21 16.29 13.60
CA SER A 92 7.53 16.45 12.30
C SER A 92 8.48 16.40 11.11
N LEU A 93 9.73 16.85 11.27
CA LEU A 93 10.74 16.83 10.21
C LEU A 93 11.13 15.41 9.80
N ILE A 94 11.19 14.48 10.75
CA ILE A 94 11.46 13.06 10.45
C ILE A 94 10.31 12.47 9.63
N VAL A 95 9.07 12.76 9.99
CA VAL A 95 7.91 12.27 9.24
C VAL A 95 7.88 12.84 7.82
N ILE A 96 8.11 14.15 7.66
CA ILE A 96 8.21 14.79 6.34
C ILE A 96 9.35 14.17 5.51
N GLY A 97 10.51 13.95 6.12
CA GLY A 97 11.64 13.31 5.46
C GLY A 97 11.31 11.89 4.95
N VAL A 98 10.63 11.08 5.79
CA VAL A 98 10.18 9.74 5.40
C VAL A 98 9.16 9.82 4.25
N LEU A 99 8.17 10.71 4.35
CA LEU A 99 7.19 10.92 3.28
C LEU A 99 7.85 11.36 1.97
N ALA A 100 8.83 12.24 2.03
CA ALA A 100 9.59 12.67 0.86
C ALA A 100 10.32 11.48 0.21
N VAL A 101 11.05 10.68 0.98
CA VAL A 101 11.73 9.47 0.48
C VAL A 101 10.74 8.50 -0.15
N MET A 102 9.58 8.27 0.48
CA MET A 102 8.54 7.40 -0.05
C MET A 102 8.00 7.92 -1.39
N LEU A 103 7.70 9.22 -1.48
CA LEU A 103 7.19 9.87 -2.70
C LEU A 103 8.22 9.83 -3.84
N PHE A 104 9.49 10.19 -3.56
CA PHE A 104 10.57 10.13 -4.55
C PHE A 104 10.75 8.70 -5.09
N THR A 105 10.75 7.71 -4.20
CA THR A 105 10.92 6.31 -4.57
C THR A 105 9.72 5.79 -5.36
N ALA A 106 8.50 6.11 -4.94
CA ALA A 106 7.28 5.72 -5.65
C ALA A 106 7.26 6.31 -7.07
N SER A 107 7.59 7.59 -7.23
CA SER A 107 7.66 8.25 -8.53
C SER A 107 8.70 7.65 -9.46
N TRP A 108 9.85 7.22 -8.91
CA TRP A 108 10.89 6.53 -9.67
C TRP A 108 10.47 5.13 -10.11
N ILE A 109 9.83 4.39 -9.23
CA ILE A 109 9.38 3.01 -9.51
C ILE A 109 8.20 3.01 -10.50
N ALA A 110 7.33 4.02 -10.48
CA ALA A 110 6.19 4.13 -11.39
C ALA A 110 6.61 4.12 -12.87
N LEU A 111 7.82 4.61 -13.18
CA LEU A 111 8.27 4.79 -14.56
C LEU A 111 9.03 3.56 -15.07
N HIS A 112 8.35 2.71 -15.79
CA HIS A 112 8.90 1.53 -16.47
C HIS A 112 8.78 1.66 -17.99
N THR A 113 9.07 2.86 -18.52
CA THR A 113 8.95 3.19 -19.93
C THR A 113 10.17 2.74 -20.72
N LYS A 114 9.96 2.28 -21.96
CA LYS A 114 11.02 1.90 -22.89
C LYS A 114 11.34 3.01 -23.89
N LYS A 115 10.40 3.93 -24.16
CA LYS A 115 10.46 4.87 -25.29
C LYS A 115 10.82 6.29 -24.93
N ILE A 116 10.43 6.74 -23.72
CA ILE A 116 10.68 8.11 -23.28
C ILE A 116 11.72 8.08 -22.15
N PRO A 117 12.75 8.94 -22.18
CA PRO A 117 13.70 9.01 -21.09
C PRO A 117 13.03 9.24 -19.75
N ARG A 118 13.31 8.39 -18.77
CA ARG A 118 12.75 8.49 -17.41
C ARG A 118 12.84 9.91 -16.84
N ARG A 119 13.92 10.61 -17.14
CA ARG A 119 14.17 11.96 -16.63
C ARG A 119 13.07 12.95 -17.03
N GLU A 120 12.54 12.85 -18.24
CA GLU A 120 11.47 13.73 -18.73
C GLU A 120 10.12 13.46 -18.07
N LEU A 121 9.85 12.20 -17.78
CA LEU A 121 8.59 11.78 -17.16
C LEU A 121 8.62 11.82 -15.63
N TYR A 122 9.83 11.85 -15.02
CA TYR A 122 9.99 11.75 -13.57
C TYR A 122 9.28 12.87 -12.82
N LEU A 123 9.48 14.11 -13.25
CA LEU A 123 8.84 15.27 -12.62
C LEU A 123 7.31 15.21 -12.75
N LYS A 124 6.81 14.75 -13.90
CA LYS A 124 5.37 14.57 -14.13
C LYS A 124 4.79 13.46 -13.25
N SER A 125 5.49 12.35 -13.11
CA SER A 125 5.12 11.27 -12.17
C SER A 125 5.15 11.77 -10.72
N PHE A 126 6.20 12.47 -10.33
CA PHE A 126 6.32 13.04 -8.99
C PHE A 126 5.17 14.01 -8.67
N CYS A 127 4.91 14.97 -9.53
CA CYS A 127 3.82 15.94 -9.36
C CYS A 127 2.44 15.24 -9.32
N SER A 128 2.21 14.23 -10.17
CA SER A 128 0.94 13.52 -10.20
C SER A 128 0.68 12.69 -8.93
N ILE A 129 1.70 12.00 -8.43
CA ILE A 129 1.59 11.23 -7.18
C ILE A 129 1.51 12.16 -5.97
N LEU A 130 2.24 13.28 -5.98
CA LEU A 130 2.14 14.29 -4.93
C LEU A 130 0.74 14.92 -4.88
N LEU A 131 0.19 15.33 -6.01
CA LEU A 131 -1.16 15.91 -6.08
C LEU A 131 -2.24 14.89 -5.70
N GLY A 132 -2.28 13.74 -6.38
CA GLY A 132 -3.31 12.74 -6.12
C GLY A 132 -3.14 12.05 -4.76
N GLY A 133 -1.92 11.69 -4.38
CA GLY A 133 -1.64 11.03 -3.11
C GLY A 133 -1.56 12.01 -1.93
N GLY A 134 -0.89 13.15 -2.08
CA GLY A 134 -0.69 14.13 -1.02
C GLY A 134 -2.00 14.78 -0.58
N ILE A 135 -2.85 15.20 -1.51
CA ILE A 135 -4.17 15.79 -1.20
C ILE A 135 -5.04 14.76 -0.45
N ILE A 136 -5.07 13.52 -0.90
CA ILE A 136 -5.82 12.46 -0.23
C ILE A 136 -5.26 12.17 1.16
N LEU A 137 -3.92 12.15 1.31
CA LEU A 137 -3.29 11.97 2.63
C LEU A 137 -3.71 13.08 3.60
N LEU A 138 -3.67 14.34 3.17
CA LEU A 138 -4.11 15.48 3.98
C LEU A 138 -5.60 15.39 4.33
N LEU A 139 -6.45 15.06 3.37
CA LEU A 139 -7.88 14.89 3.60
C LEU A 139 -8.16 13.82 4.65
N ILE A 140 -7.49 12.68 4.57
CA ILE A 140 -7.70 11.56 5.50
C ILE A 140 -7.15 11.88 6.89
N THR A 141 -5.93 12.40 6.98
CA THR A 141 -5.28 12.63 8.28
C THR A 141 -5.91 13.81 9.04
N GLN A 142 -6.29 14.88 8.33
CA GLN A 142 -6.84 16.09 8.96
C GLN A 142 -8.38 16.14 8.88
N GLY A 143 -8.98 15.69 7.78
CA GLY A 143 -10.43 15.79 7.59
C GLY A 143 -11.19 14.62 8.20
N VAL A 144 -10.68 13.39 8.12
CA VAL A 144 -11.40 12.19 8.58
C VAL A 144 -10.94 11.76 9.96
N LEU A 145 -9.62 11.68 10.20
CA LEU A 145 -9.05 11.16 11.44
C LEU A 145 -8.81 12.27 12.48
N ASN A 146 -8.75 13.54 12.07
CA ASN A 146 -8.46 14.70 12.93
C ASN A 146 -7.26 14.46 13.84
N LEU A 147 -6.12 14.04 13.26
CA LEU A 147 -4.93 13.68 14.01
C LEU A 147 -4.34 14.90 14.73
N SER A 148 -4.12 14.78 16.03
CA SER A 148 -3.42 15.77 16.85
C SER A 148 -2.32 15.08 17.67
N PRO A 149 -1.05 15.37 17.40
CA PRO A 149 -0.50 16.23 16.35
C PRO A 149 -0.68 15.64 14.94
N TRP A 150 -0.72 16.49 13.90
CA TRP A 150 -0.97 16.10 12.51
C TRP A 150 0.05 15.09 11.94
N TYR A 151 1.24 15.06 12.52
CA TYR A 151 2.38 14.23 12.08
C TYR A 151 2.52 12.91 12.84
N LEU A 152 1.51 12.41 13.54
CA LEU A 152 1.59 11.12 14.26
C LEU A 152 2.16 10.02 13.36
N PRO A 153 3.45 9.57 13.60
CA PRO A 153 4.14 8.69 12.65
C PRO A 153 3.44 7.34 12.46
N SER A 154 2.86 6.80 13.53
CA SER A 154 2.16 5.50 13.54
C SER A 154 0.91 5.45 12.66
N TYR A 155 0.34 6.60 12.31
CA TYR A 155 -0.79 6.72 11.38
C TYR A 155 -0.36 7.23 10.02
N VAL A 156 0.38 8.35 9.98
CA VAL A 156 0.71 9.06 8.74
C VAL A 156 1.57 8.20 7.82
N ILE A 157 2.60 7.52 8.34
CA ILE A 157 3.54 6.74 7.51
C ILE A 157 2.87 5.51 6.88
N PRO A 158 2.13 4.65 7.62
CA PRO A 158 1.42 3.53 7.01
C PRO A 158 0.36 3.97 5.99
N LEU A 159 -0.42 5.02 6.28
CA LEU A 159 -1.42 5.53 5.35
C LEU A 159 -0.78 6.09 4.08
N ALA A 160 0.30 6.86 4.21
CA ALA A 160 1.07 7.36 3.07
C ALA A 160 1.63 6.21 2.23
N GLY A 161 2.11 5.13 2.87
CA GLY A 161 2.60 3.93 2.19
C GLY A 161 1.54 3.30 1.29
N ILE A 162 0.33 3.14 1.81
CA ILE A 162 -0.80 2.59 1.05
C ILE A 162 -1.17 3.53 -0.11
N ILE A 163 -1.27 4.83 0.14
CA ILE A 163 -1.62 5.86 -0.85
C ILE A 163 -0.59 5.88 -1.99
N PHE A 164 0.69 6.07 -1.65
CA PHE A 164 1.74 6.22 -2.65
C PHE A 164 2.00 4.93 -3.43
N ALA A 165 1.87 3.76 -2.81
CA ALA A 165 2.00 2.48 -3.50
C ALA A 165 0.88 2.27 -4.54
N ASN A 166 -0.36 2.59 -4.22
CA ASN A 166 -1.47 2.45 -5.15
C ASN A 166 -1.43 3.52 -6.25
N ALA A 167 -1.10 4.77 -5.93
CA ALA A 167 -0.86 5.83 -6.92
C ALA A 167 0.28 5.44 -7.88
N MET A 168 1.40 4.95 -7.37
CA MET A 168 2.53 4.44 -8.14
C MET A 168 2.11 3.33 -9.12
N ASN A 169 1.36 2.34 -8.64
CA ASN A 169 0.90 1.22 -9.47
C ASN A 169 -0.03 1.70 -10.58
N SER A 170 -0.99 2.59 -10.27
CA SER A 170 -1.89 3.13 -11.28
C SER A 170 -1.18 4.00 -12.31
N VAL A 171 -0.24 4.84 -11.91
CA VAL A 171 0.59 5.62 -12.85
C VAL A 171 1.43 4.69 -13.72
N SER A 172 2.02 3.63 -13.16
CA SER A 172 2.81 2.64 -13.92
C SER A 172 1.99 1.94 -14.99
N LEU A 173 0.78 1.47 -14.65
CA LEU A 173 -0.13 0.83 -15.61
C LEU A 173 -0.64 1.83 -16.67
N ALA A 174 -0.91 3.08 -16.27
CA ALA A 174 -1.33 4.11 -17.19
C ALA A 174 -0.25 4.43 -18.24
N VAL A 175 1.02 4.55 -17.81
CA VAL A 175 2.15 4.76 -18.72
C VAL A 175 2.31 3.61 -19.68
N GLU A 176 2.35 2.36 -19.16
CA GLU A 176 2.54 1.17 -19.97
C GLU A 176 1.45 1.04 -21.04
N ARG A 177 0.19 1.25 -20.63
CA ARG A 177 -0.94 1.17 -21.57
C ARG A 177 -0.93 2.30 -22.59
N LEU A 178 -0.62 3.52 -22.17
CA LEU A 178 -0.49 4.67 -23.06
C LEU A 178 0.57 4.42 -24.14
N GLU A 179 1.75 3.93 -23.75
CA GLU A 179 2.81 3.56 -24.71
C GLU A 179 2.36 2.49 -25.69
N ALA A 180 1.67 1.45 -25.20
CA ALA A 180 1.16 0.37 -26.04
C ALA A 180 0.10 0.84 -27.07
N GLU A 181 -0.77 1.76 -26.71
CA GLU A 181 -1.80 2.29 -27.63
C GLU A 181 -1.20 3.29 -28.64
N THR A 182 -0.27 4.11 -28.20
CA THR A 182 0.43 5.02 -29.13
C THR A 182 1.33 4.29 -30.11
N GLU A 183 1.86 3.10 -29.74
CA GLU A 183 2.56 2.20 -30.68
C GLU A 183 1.65 1.68 -31.79
N ARG A 184 0.37 1.56 -31.51
CA ARG A 184 -0.66 1.14 -32.48
C ARG A 184 -1.23 2.31 -33.26
N SER A 185 -0.62 3.49 -33.18
CA SER A 185 -1.08 4.72 -33.83
C SER A 185 -2.48 5.15 -33.39
N VAL A 186 -2.89 4.83 -32.16
CA VAL A 186 -4.16 5.33 -31.61
C VAL A 186 -3.96 6.79 -31.18
N PRO A 187 -4.85 7.72 -31.59
CA PRO A 187 -4.75 9.13 -31.21
C PRO A 187 -4.70 9.31 -29.69
N TYR A 188 -3.90 10.27 -29.22
CA TYR A 188 -3.64 10.47 -27.79
C TYR A 188 -4.92 10.57 -26.95
N GLU A 189 -5.94 11.27 -27.43
CA GLU A 189 -7.21 11.46 -26.71
C GLU A 189 -7.94 10.12 -26.44
N GLN A 190 -7.86 9.19 -27.37
CA GLN A 190 -8.41 7.84 -27.18
C GLN A 190 -7.49 6.97 -26.35
N ALA A 191 -6.18 7.03 -26.63
CA ALA A 191 -5.16 6.26 -25.90
C ALA A 191 -5.18 6.57 -24.40
N ARG A 192 -5.31 7.84 -24.00
CA ARG A 192 -5.38 8.23 -22.58
C ARG A 192 -6.62 7.67 -21.86
N ILE A 193 -7.78 7.61 -22.53
CA ILE A 193 -9.00 7.04 -21.94
C ILE A 193 -8.83 5.54 -21.71
N ILE A 194 -8.26 4.84 -22.70
CA ILE A 194 -7.95 3.41 -22.60
C ILE A 194 -6.94 3.16 -21.48
N ALA A 195 -5.89 3.99 -21.40
CA ALA A 195 -4.86 3.90 -20.39
C ALA A 195 -5.40 4.15 -18.97
N LEU A 196 -6.23 5.17 -18.77
CA LEU A 196 -6.86 5.43 -17.48
C LEU A 196 -7.77 4.27 -17.07
N ARG A 197 -8.61 3.77 -17.97
CA ARG A 197 -9.48 2.61 -17.71
C ARG A 197 -8.67 1.39 -17.29
N ALA A 198 -7.61 1.07 -18.02
CA ALA A 198 -6.75 -0.07 -17.71
C ALA A 198 -6.06 0.08 -16.36
N SER A 199 -5.58 1.27 -16.01
CA SER A 199 -4.91 1.54 -14.73
C SER A 199 -5.83 1.41 -13.52
N LEU A 200 -7.14 1.56 -13.70
CA LEU A 200 -8.14 1.46 -12.63
C LEU A 200 -8.71 0.04 -12.45
N ILE A 201 -8.49 -0.89 -13.40
CA ILE A 201 -9.01 -2.27 -13.30
C ILE A 201 -8.63 -2.94 -11.97
N PRO A 202 -7.37 -2.95 -11.51
CA PRO A 202 -7.00 -3.67 -10.29
C PRO A 202 -7.71 -3.14 -9.06
N ILE A 203 -7.81 -1.82 -8.92
CA ILE A 203 -8.47 -1.22 -7.75
C ILE A 203 -10.00 -1.38 -7.80
N THR A 204 -10.60 -1.27 -8.97
CA THR A 204 -12.04 -1.51 -9.15
C THR A 204 -12.39 -2.96 -8.78
N ASN A 205 -11.60 -3.92 -9.22
CA ASN A 205 -11.77 -5.32 -8.84
C ASN A 205 -11.62 -5.52 -7.32
N THR A 206 -10.67 -4.83 -6.68
CA THR A 206 -10.52 -4.86 -5.22
C THR A 206 -11.75 -4.30 -4.51
N LEU A 207 -12.33 -3.19 -5.00
CA LEU A 207 -13.56 -2.62 -4.44
C LEU A 207 -14.75 -3.59 -4.54
N LEU A 208 -14.87 -4.31 -5.65
CA LEU A 208 -15.93 -5.30 -5.86
C LEU A 208 -15.73 -6.57 -5.01
N ALA A 209 -14.47 -6.94 -4.74
CA ALA A 209 -14.12 -8.15 -4.01
C ALA A 209 -14.14 -7.99 -2.49
N VAL A 210 -13.92 -6.76 -1.98
CA VAL A 210 -13.77 -6.50 -0.55
C VAL A 210 -15.04 -6.83 0.23
N GLY A 211 -14.87 -7.56 1.33
CA GLY A 211 -15.96 -7.98 2.22
C GLY A 211 -16.68 -9.26 1.79
N ILE A 212 -16.53 -9.72 0.54
CA ILE A 212 -17.15 -10.94 0.03
C ILE A 212 -16.09 -11.99 -0.33
N VAL A 213 -15.12 -11.60 -1.15
CA VAL A 213 -14.05 -12.48 -1.64
C VAL A 213 -12.79 -12.34 -0.78
N SER A 214 -12.52 -11.14 -0.29
CA SER A 214 -11.32 -10.86 0.49
C SER A 214 -11.61 -10.00 1.71
N LEU A 215 -10.93 -10.33 2.82
CA LEU A 215 -10.80 -9.44 3.97
C LEU A 215 -9.41 -8.80 3.89
N PRO A 216 -9.32 -7.47 3.78
CA PRO A 216 -8.03 -6.77 3.69
C PRO A 216 -7.17 -6.97 4.94
N GLY A 217 -5.85 -7.05 4.75
CA GLY A 217 -4.91 -7.34 5.83
C GLY A 217 -4.98 -6.36 7.01
N MET A 218 -5.23 -5.07 6.76
CA MET A 218 -5.38 -4.08 7.81
C MET A 218 -6.60 -4.37 8.70
N MET A 219 -7.76 -4.64 8.09
CA MET A 219 -8.97 -5.01 8.82
C MET A 219 -8.76 -6.31 9.61
N THR A 220 -8.17 -7.32 8.97
CA THR A 220 -7.87 -8.61 9.61
C THR A 220 -6.91 -8.42 10.78
N GLY A 221 -5.84 -7.62 10.63
CA GLY A 221 -4.90 -7.30 11.69
C GLY A 221 -5.55 -6.60 12.88
N GLN A 222 -6.46 -5.65 12.64
CA GLN A 222 -7.22 -4.97 13.70
C GLN A 222 -8.14 -5.95 14.46
N ILE A 223 -8.84 -6.83 13.76
CA ILE A 223 -9.72 -7.84 14.39
C ILE A 223 -8.89 -8.82 15.23
N LEU A 224 -7.77 -9.31 14.71
CA LEU A 224 -6.85 -10.18 15.45
C LEU A 224 -6.24 -9.49 16.68
N SER A 225 -6.11 -8.17 16.65
CA SER A 225 -5.66 -7.35 17.78
C SER A 225 -6.79 -7.02 18.77
N GLY A 226 -7.99 -7.60 18.61
CA GLY A 226 -9.12 -7.42 19.52
C GLY A 226 -10.03 -6.23 19.22
N VAL A 227 -9.83 -5.52 18.09
CA VAL A 227 -10.73 -4.44 17.66
C VAL A 227 -12.03 -5.04 17.13
N SER A 228 -13.17 -4.45 17.51
CA SER A 228 -14.49 -4.87 17.01
C SER A 228 -14.53 -4.85 15.48
N PRO A 229 -15.07 -5.91 14.82
CA PRO A 229 -15.19 -5.97 13.36
C PRO A 229 -15.93 -4.78 12.75
N PHE A 230 -16.88 -4.21 13.47
CA PHE A 230 -17.62 -3.01 13.02
C PHE A 230 -16.74 -1.76 12.95
N ILE A 231 -15.84 -1.59 13.92
CA ILE A 231 -14.86 -0.48 13.93
C ILE A 231 -13.84 -0.71 12.81
N ALA A 232 -13.30 -1.92 12.69
CA ALA A 232 -12.36 -2.29 11.65
C ALA A 232 -12.95 -2.08 10.24
N ALA A 233 -14.24 -2.38 10.04
CA ALA A 233 -14.93 -2.13 8.77
C ALA A 233 -15.01 -0.64 8.41
N ARG A 234 -15.25 0.26 9.37
CA ARG A 234 -15.24 1.71 9.13
C ARG A 234 -13.87 2.20 8.66
N TYR A 235 -12.80 1.74 9.33
CA TYR A 235 -11.44 2.04 8.88
C TYR A 235 -11.18 1.50 7.48
N GLN A 236 -11.66 0.31 7.18
CA GLN A 236 -11.46 -0.28 5.86
C GLN A 236 -12.21 0.45 4.74
N ILE A 237 -13.43 0.95 5.00
CA ILE A 237 -14.16 1.81 4.05
C ILE A 237 -13.34 3.06 3.74
N MET A 238 -12.82 3.74 4.77
CA MET A 238 -11.94 4.91 4.60
C MET A 238 -10.73 4.57 3.73
N VAL A 239 -10.06 3.44 4.02
CA VAL A 239 -8.89 2.98 3.26
C VAL A 239 -9.24 2.69 1.79
N MET A 240 -10.38 2.06 1.52
CA MET A 240 -10.81 1.77 0.14
C MET A 240 -11.08 3.06 -0.66
N CYS A 241 -11.79 4.03 -0.07
CA CYS A 241 -12.00 5.35 -0.69
C CYS A 241 -10.67 6.08 -0.95
N MET A 242 -9.76 6.03 0.00
CA MET A 242 -8.43 6.62 -0.08
C MET A 242 -7.60 6.01 -1.22
N ILE A 243 -7.58 4.69 -1.34
CA ILE A 243 -6.85 3.97 -2.39
C ILE A 243 -7.44 4.31 -3.77
N PHE A 244 -8.75 4.23 -3.91
CA PHE A 244 -9.42 4.52 -5.18
C PHE A 244 -9.19 5.98 -5.62
N GLY A 245 -9.36 6.93 -4.70
CA GLY A 245 -9.13 8.35 -4.97
C GLY A 245 -7.69 8.64 -5.37
N SER A 246 -6.71 8.15 -4.61
CA SER A 246 -5.29 8.39 -4.90
C SER A 246 -4.84 7.75 -6.22
N ALA A 247 -5.26 6.52 -6.49
CA ALA A 247 -4.97 5.81 -7.73
C ALA A 247 -5.55 6.56 -8.95
N GLY A 248 -6.85 6.90 -8.90
CA GLY A 248 -7.54 7.55 -10.00
C GLY A 248 -7.03 8.95 -10.29
N ILE A 249 -6.92 9.79 -9.25
CA ILE A 249 -6.46 11.18 -9.41
C ILE A 249 -5.00 11.21 -9.90
N SER A 250 -4.10 10.40 -9.32
CA SER A 250 -2.70 10.37 -9.75
C SER A 250 -2.55 9.92 -11.21
N ALA A 251 -3.26 8.87 -11.64
CA ALA A 251 -3.22 8.40 -13.01
C ALA A 251 -3.79 9.44 -13.99
N ALA A 252 -4.92 10.06 -13.64
CA ALA A 252 -5.54 11.10 -14.48
C ALA A 252 -4.64 12.35 -14.61
N CYS A 253 -4.08 12.83 -13.49
CA CYS A 253 -3.13 13.95 -13.50
C CYS A 253 -1.88 13.63 -14.32
N PHE A 254 -1.32 12.42 -14.16
CA PHE A 254 -0.18 12.00 -14.95
C PHE A 254 -0.49 12.01 -16.45
N LEU A 255 -1.57 11.37 -16.87
CA LEU A 255 -2.01 11.33 -18.26
C LEU A 255 -2.27 12.73 -18.82
N ALA A 256 -2.81 13.65 -18.03
CA ALA A 256 -2.97 15.04 -18.46
C ALA A 256 -1.64 15.76 -18.71
N MET A 257 -0.65 15.55 -17.82
CA MET A 257 0.67 16.20 -17.89
C MET A 257 1.58 15.66 -18.99
N VAL A 258 1.43 14.39 -19.38
CA VAL A 258 2.31 13.80 -20.42
C VAL A 258 1.84 14.04 -21.84
N ARG A 259 0.71 14.71 -22.07
CA ARG A 259 0.16 14.99 -23.40
C ARG A 259 1.24 15.50 -24.37
N SER A 260 2.01 16.51 -23.96
CA SER A 260 3.03 17.13 -24.80
C SER A 260 4.13 16.18 -25.28
N ASN A 261 4.46 15.13 -24.50
CA ASN A 261 5.50 14.19 -24.87
C ASN A 261 5.07 13.16 -25.93
N PHE A 262 3.76 12.96 -26.09
CA PHE A 262 3.21 12.00 -27.02
C PHE A 262 2.65 12.66 -28.29
N THR A 263 2.11 13.88 -28.23
CA THR A 263 1.60 14.61 -29.40
C THR A 263 2.69 15.17 -30.29
N THR A 264 3.84 15.60 -29.75
CA THR A 264 4.98 16.07 -30.56
C THR A 264 5.59 14.99 -31.45
N LYS A 265 5.29 13.71 -31.19
CA LYS A 265 5.71 12.59 -32.04
C LYS A 265 4.75 12.32 -33.22
N GLU A 266 3.50 12.71 -33.10
CA GLU A 266 2.52 12.59 -34.21
C GLU A 266 2.78 13.61 -35.33
N GLU A 267 3.34 14.79 -35.00
CA GLU A 267 3.67 15.83 -35.99
C GLU A 267 4.97 15.57 -36.78
N ASN A 268 5.80 14.60 -36.33
CA ASN A 268 7.09 14.27 -36.96
C ASN A 268 7.07 12.92 -37.74
N ILE A 269 5.92 12.35 -38.00
CA ILE A 269 5.70 11.17 -38.85
C ILE A 269 4.87 11.59 -40.07
#